data_ec20c58a40c560c69f6d84cc4769b882
#
_entry.id   ec20c58a40c560c69f6d84cc4769b882
#
_cell.length_a   1.000
_cell.length_b   1.000
_cell.length_c   1.000
_cell.angle_alpha   90.00
_cell.angle_beta   90.00
_cell.angle_gamma   90.00
#
_symmetry.space_group_name_H-M   'P 1'
#
loop_
_entity.id
_entity.type
_entity.pdbx_description
1 polymer ?
#
loop_
_entity_poly.entity_id
_entity_poly.type
_entity_poly.pdbx_seq_one_letter_code
_entity_poly.pdbx_strand_id
1 'polypeptide(L)'
;MLSIIILAAGKGTRMHSMLPKVLQPLAGRPLLEHVINTSRLLDPDEVCIVYGFSGEKIQKQFRANTDLLWAYQKEQLGTGHAVKQATKLISPSNKVLILYGDVPLIDATTLKTLMSEHQNNEISLLTAILPSGTGYGRIIRRDNAVQAIIEESDASEIERNIKEINTGIMYCDASQLDDWLNRLNNNNAKGEYYLTDIIEMATNDGTKINGIQANKWEEVMGINDKKELANAERFMQKELAEKLMAQGVSLADPNRLDIRGKLTCGTDVFIDVNTIFEGNVVLGSNVSIGPNNIIKNTEIHDDSRVHANCHIEGAFIGKHSEIGPYARLRPGANLSDNVKVGNFVEIKKSTVDRGSKINHLSYIGDAKIGRAVNVGAGTITCNYDGVNKYTTEIKDGAFIGSGVELVAPVIVGKDATIGAGSTISKGAPENSLTLERSKQMTNEKWLRPKKDL
;
A
#
# COMPACT_ATOMS: atom_id res chain seq x y z
N MET A 1 -17.91 14.40 -23.26
CA MET A 1 -16.54 13.95 -22.98
C MET A 1 -16.07 14.56 -21.66
N LEU A 2 -15.20 13.88 -20.93
CA LEU A 2 -14.74 14.27 -19.58
C LEU A 2 -13.23 14.45 -19.55
N SER A 3 -12.75 15.63 -19.16
CA SER A 3 -11.35 15.86 -18.79
C SER A 3 -11.22 16.00 -17.27
N ILE A 4 -10.20 15.40 -16.69
CA ILE A 4 -9.90 15.53 -15.26
C ILE A 4 -8.58 16.27 -15.08
N ILE A 5 -8.58 17.34 -14.29
CA ILE A 5 -7.37 18.08 -13.91
C ILE A 5 -7.05 17.77 -12.45
N ILE A 6 -5.84 17.27 -12.18
CA ILE A 6 -5.38 16.98 -10.81
C ILE A 6 -4.25 17.95 -10.43
N LEU A 7 -4.49 18.77 -9.42
CA LEU A 7 -3.54 19.76 -8.95
C LEU A 7 -2.50 19.15 -8.01
N ALA A 8 -1.24 19.10 -8.43
CA ALA A 8 -0.14 18.48 -7.72
C ALA A 8 1.14 19.36 -7.67
N ALA A 9 1.01 20.68 -7.89
CA ALA A 9 2.14 21.61 -8.02
C ALA A 9 2.64 22.23 -6.71
N GLY A 10 1.94 22.01 -5.59
CA GLY A 10 2.21 22.64 -4.30
C GLY A 10 3.55 22.22 -3.68
N LYS A 11 4.24 23.15 -3.00
CA LYS A 11 5.55 22.91 -2.34
C LYS A 11 5.48 21.96 -1.15
N GLY A 12 4.37 21.91 -0.42
CA GLY A 12 4.17 21.01 0.72
C GLY A 12 5.17 21.23 1.87
N THR A 13 5.55 22.47 2.16
CA THR A 13 6.59 22.83 3.16
C THR A 13 6.28 22.30 4.57
N ARG A 14 5.00 22.25 4.96
CA ARG A 14 4.55 21.70 6.27
C ARG A 14 4.81 20.21 6.45
N MET A 15 5.12 19.47 5.37
CA MET A 15 5.51 18.06 5.45
C MET A 15 6.92 17.85 6.03
N HIS A 16 7.77 18.86 6.05
CA HIS A 16 9.17 18.75 6.48
C HIS A 16 9.89 17.54 5.88
N SER A 17 9.76 17.33 4.56
CA SER A 17 10.22 16.13 3.86
C SER A 17 10.92 16.47 2.54
N MET A 18 11.95 15.70 2.20
CA MET A 18 12.60 15.73 0.87
C MET A 18 11.71 15.08 -0.22
N LEU A 19 10.70 14.34 0.17
CA LEU A 19 9.72 13.75 -0.73
C LEU A 19 8.58 14.77 -0.95
N PRO A 20 8.20 15.06 -2.20
CA PRO A 20 7.04 15.89 -2.50
C PRO A 20 5.78 15.44 -1.74
N LYS A 21 4.94 16.40 -1.33
CA LYS A 21 3.72 16.13 -0.56
C LYS A 21 2.87 15.03 -1.21
N VAL A 22 2.60 15.15 -2.48
CA VAL A 22 1.75 14.23 -3.24
C VAL A 22 2.36 12.84 -3.46
N LEU A 23 3.66 12.66 -3.16
CA LEU A 23 4.34 11.37 -3.17
C LEU A 23 4.45 10.72 -1.78
N GLN A 24 4.00 11.38 -0.70
CA GLN A 24 3.95 10.76 0.62
C GLN A 24 3.07 9.50 0.57
N PRO A 25 3.51 8.40 1.22
CA PRO A 25 2.75 7.16 1.18
C PRO A 25 1.53 7.22 2.11
N LEU A 26 0.42 6.70 1.61
CA LEU A 26 -0.81 6.41 2.33
C LEU A 26 -1.21 4.97 1.97
N ALA A 27 -1.39 4.09 2.93
CA ALA A 27 -1.63 2.67 2.70
C ALA A 27 -0.66 2.04 1.68
N GLY A 28 0.63 2.45 1.73
CA GLY A 28 1.70 1.94 0.87
C GLY A 28 1.76 2.52 -0.54
N ARG A 29 0.92 3.50 -0.91
CA ARG A 29 0.90 4.15 -2.23
C ARG A 29 1.00 5.67 -2.11
N PRO A 30 1.59 6.39 -3.09
CA PRO A 30 1.59 7.85 -3.12
C PRO A 30 0.18 8.44 -3.03
N LEU A 31 0.01 9.58 -2.33
CA LEU A 31 -1.27 10.30 -2.28
C LEU A 31 -1.86 10.51 -3.68
N LEU A 32 -1.04 10.99 -4.61
CA LEU A 32 -1.45 11.25 -6.00
C LEU A 32 -1.93 9.98 -6.71
N GLU A 33 -1.37 8.80 -6.41
CA GLU A 33 -1.78 7.54 -7.02
C GLU A 33 -3.22 7.17 -6.63
N HIS A 34 -3.63 7.46 -5.40
CA HIS A 34 -5.02 7.25 -4.97
C HIS A 34 -5.97 8.11 -5.81
N VAL A 35 -5.66 9.39 -5.98
CA VAL A 35 -6.50 10.32 -6.77
C VAL A 35 -6.55 9.91 -8.24
N ILE A 36 -5.41 9.52 -8.85
CA ILE A 36 -5.36 9.01 -10.22
C ILE A 36 -6.23 7.75 -10.37
N ASN A 37 -6.13 6.82 -9.42
CA ASN A 37 -6.92 5.59 -9.48
C ASN A 37 -8.42 5.86 -9.33
N THR A 38 -8.81 6.78 -8.44
CA THR A 38 -10.21 7.21 -8.30
C THR A 38 -10.70 7.90 -9.57
N SER A 39 -9.87 8.78 -10.18
CA SER A 39 -10.24 9.47 -11.42
C SER A 39 -10.50 8.48 -12.58
N ARG A 40 -9.71 7.42 -12.69
CA ARG A 40 -9.91 6.38 -13.73
C ARG A 40 -11.22 5.60 -13.59
N LEU A 41 -11.82 5.53 -12.38
CA LEU A 41 -13.13 4.90 -12.18
C LEU A 41 -14.31 5.74 -12.75
N LEU A 42 -14.02 6.94 -13.21
CA LEU A 42 -14.98 7.83 -13.86
C LEU A 42 -14.93 7.72 -15.39
N ASP A 43 -14.05 6.89 -15.93
CA ASP A 43 -13.85 6.67 -17.38
C ASP A 43 -13.61 7.98 -18.16
N PRO A 44 -12.57 8.78 -17.78
CA PRO A 44 -12.29 10.05 -18.42
C PRO A 44 -11.62 9.87 -19.79
N ASP A 45 -11.90 10.80 -20.72
CA ASP A 45 -11.20 10.89 -22.00
C ASP A 45 -9.75 11.39 -21.80
N GLU A 46 -9.53 12.27 -20.84
CA GLU A 46 -8.23 12.90 -20.56
C GLU A 46 -8.01 13.08 -19.06
N VAL A 47 -6.79 12.76 -18.58
CA VAL A 47 -6.35 13.06 -17.21
C VAL A 47 -5.08 13.91 -17.27
N CYS A 48 -5.15 15.15 -16.80
CA CYS A 48 -4.05 16.09 -16.79
C CYS A 48 -3.56 16.36 -15.36
N ILE A 49 -2.27 16.09 -15.13
CA ILE A 49 -1.61 16.35 -13.82
C ILE A 49 -0.90 17.69 -13.91
N VAL A 50 -1.29 18.64 -13.06
CA VAL A 50 -0.55 19.91 -12.92
C VAL A 50 0.55 19.70 -11.88
N TYR A 51 1.79 19.77 -12.34
CA TYR A 51 2.97 19.60 -11.48
C TYR A 51 3.84 20.87 -11.48
N GLY A 52 4.68 21.02 -10.45
CA GLY A 52 5.54 22.19 -10.30
C GLY A 52 6.80 21.86 -9.51
N PHE A 53 6.83 22.22 -8.24
CA PHE A 53 7.97 21.97 -7.36
C PHE A 53 8.33 20.47 -7.31
N SER A 54 9.62 20.15 -7.54
CA SER A 54 10.12 18.76 -7.59
C SER A 54 9.44 17.87 -8.64
N GLY A 55 8.94 18.43 -9.73
CA GLY A 55 8.16 17.77 -10.77
C GLY A 55 8.84 16.57 -11.39
N GLU A 56 10.18 16.57 -11.53
CA GLU A 56 10.94 15.42 -12.04
C GLU A 56 10.72 14.15 -11.19
N LYS A 57 10.62 14.28 -9.85
CA LYS A 57 10.37 13.14 -8.98
C LYS A 57 8.96 12.59 -9.20
N ILE A 58 7.97 13.49 -9.41
CA ILE A 58 6.58 13.10 -9.66
C ILE A 58 6.48 12.37 -11.00
N GLN A 59 7.00 12.95 -12.08
CA GLN A 59 6.97 12.33 -13.40
C GLN A 59 7.72 10.98 -13.43
N LYS A 60 8.88 10.88 -12.75
CA LYS A 60 9.62 9.64 -12.63
C LYS A 60 8.82 8.53 -11.95
N GLN A 61 8.07 8.88 -10.89
CA GLN A 61 7.22 7.92 -10.17
C GLN A 61 6.13 7.34 -11.07
N PHE A 62 5.52 8.19 -11.91
CA PHE A 62 4.39 7.80 -12.76
C PHE A 62 4.75 7.59 -14.24
N ARG A 63 6.04 7.42 -14.59
CA ARG A 63 6.50 7.29 -15.98
C ARG A 63 5.86 6.12 -16.75
N ALA A 64 5.36 5.11 -16.06
CA ALA A 64 4.68 3.96 -16.65
C ALA A 64 3.22 4.29 -17.06
N ASN A 65 2.65 5.39 -16.57
CA ASN A 65 1.30 5.84 -16.89
C ASN A 65 1.35 6.76 -18.12
N THR A 66 1.36 6.16 -19.31
CA THR A 66 1.48 6.88 -20.59
C THR A 66 0.19 7.59 -21.03
N ASP A 67 -0.90 7.32 -20.32
CA ASP A 67 -2.22 7.90 -20.50
C ASP A 67 -2.39 9.27 -19.84
N LEU A 68 -1.40 9.73 -19.05
CA LEU A 68 -1.47 11.00 -18.35
C LEU A 68 -0.89 12.16 -19.15
N LEU A 69 -1.62 13.27 -19.20
CA LEU A 69 -1.12 14.57 -19.68
C LEU A 69 -0.42 15.31 -18.51
N TRP A 70 0.60 16.09 -18.85
CA TRP A 70 1.44 16.76 -17.84
C TRP A 70 1.53 18.25 -18.10
N ALA A 71 0.91 19.07 -17.24
CA ALA A 71 0.94 20.53 -17.30
C ALA A 71 1.96 21.08 -16.30
N TYR A 72 2.97 21.80 -16.79
CA TYR A 72 4.01 22.37 -15.92
C TYR A 72 3.62 23.75 -15.42
N GLN A 73 3.48 23.89 -14.10
CA GLN A 73 3.36 25.19 -13.43
C GLN A 73 4.76 25.66 -12.96
N LYS A 74 5.40 26.49 -13.77
CA LYS A 74 6.76 26.97 -13.48
C LYS A 74 6.82 27.81 -12.20
N GLU A 75 5.90 28.73 -12.03
CA GLU A 75 5.77 29.60 -10.86
C GLU A 75 4.46 29.24 -10.13
N GLN A 76 4.55 29.01 -8.82
CA GLN A 76 3.39 28.66 -7.99
C GLN A 76 2.63 29.94 -7.60
N LEU A 77 1.88 30.50 -8.55
CA LEU A 77 1.13 31.74 -8.39
C LEU A 77 -0.34 31.52 -7.97
N GLY A 78 -0.66 30.37 -7.42
CA GLY A 78 -2.01 30.04 -6.95
C GLY A 78 -2.69 28.92 -7.74
N THR A 79 -3.86 28.50 -7.25
CA THR A 79 -4.65 27.37 -7.79
C THR A 79 -5.28 27.69 -9.16
N GLY A 80 -5.76 28.92 -9.34
CA GLY A 80 -6.29 29.36 -10.64
C GLY A 80 -5.20 29.38 -11.72
N HIS A 81 -3.97 29.87 -11.37
CA HIS A 81 -2.84 29.80 -12.28
C HIS A 81 -2.45 28.36 -12.62
N ALA A 82 -2.57 27.41 -11.67
CA ALA A 82 -2.30 26.00 -11.91
C ALA A 82 -3.28 25.40 -12.93
N VAL A 83 -4.60 25.59 -12.72
CA VAL A 83 -5.63 25.10 -13.65
C VAL A 83 -5.44 25.69 -15.05
N LYS A 84 -5.10 26.97 -15.17
CA LYS A 84 -4.82 27.64 -16.46
C LYS A 84 -3.67 27.01 -17.25
N GLN A 85 -2.73 26.29 -16.62
CA GLN A 85 -1.72 25.53 -17.37
C GLN A 85 -2.31 24.27 -18.00
N ALA A 86 -3.27 23.63 -17.32
CA ALA A 86 -3.92 22.40 -17.79
C ALA A 86 -4.95 22.64 -18.89
N THR A 87 -5.70 23.76 -18.83
CA THR A 87 -6.72 24.06 -19.84
C THR A 87 -6.17 24.12 -21.28
N LYS A 88 -4.88 24.40 -21.44
CA LYS A 88 -4.17 24.40 -22.72
C LYS A 88 -3.94 23.01 -23.32
N LEU A 89 -4.06 21.97 -22.52
CA LEU A 89 -3.76 20.58 -22.90
C LEU A 89 -5.01 19.69 -23.03
N ILE A 90 -6.15 20.18 -22.58
CA ILE A 90 -7.42 19.46 -22.63
C ILE A 90 -8.34 20.04 -23.70
N SER A 91 -9.31 19.25 -24.15
CA SER A 91 -10.28 19.70 -25.13
C SER A 91 -11.22 20.76 -24.57
N PRO A 92 -11.39 21.93 -25.22
CA PRO A 92 -12.29 22.99 -24.78
C PRO A 92 -13.78 22.62 -24.89
N SER A 93 -14.12 21.55 -25.59
CA SER A 93 -15.50 21.04 -25.73
C SER A 93 -15.88 20.06 -24.62
N ASN A 94 -14.95 19.68 -23.74
CA ASN A 94 -15.18 18.74 -22.65
C ASN A 94 -15.79 19.43 -21.43
N LYS A 95 -16.39 18.65 -20.56
CA LYS A 95 -16.59 19.03 -19.17
C LYS A 95 -15.34 18.71 -18.36
N VAL A 96 -15.03 19.55 -17.40
CA VAL A 96 -13.81 19.45 -16.59
C VAL A 96 -14.16 19.16 -15.14
N LEU A 97 -13.55 18.11 -14.60
CA LEU A 97 -13.53 17.84 -13.15
C LEU A 97 -12.16 18.23 -12.60
N ILE A 98 -12.12 19.12 -11.62
CA ILE A 98 -10.90 19.55 -10.94
C ILE A 98 -10.76 18.81 -9.63
N LEU A 99 -9.62 18.13 -9.43
CA LEU A 99 -9.26 17.37 -8.24
C LEU A 99 -7.93 17.86 -7.67
N TYR A 100 -7.65 17.48 -6.43
CA TYR A 100 -6.41 17.80 -5.74
C TYR A 100 -5.62 16.54 -5.42
N GLY A 101 -4.35 16.50 -5.78
CA GLY A 101 -3.46 15.35 -5.60
C GLY A 101 -3.13 15.00 -4.14
N ASP A 102 -3.52 15.86 -3.21
CA ASP A 102 -3.40 15.69 -1.77
C ASP A 102 -4.74 15.39 -1.05
N VAL A 103 -5.80 15.09 -1.82
CA VAL A 103 -7.11 14.62 -1.31
C VAL A 103 -7.30 13.15 -1.71
N PRO A 104 -6.53 12.22 -1.13
CA PRO A 104 -6.44 10.83 -1.61
C PRO A 104 -7.64 9.96 -1.23
N LEU A 105 -8.48 10.42 -0.30
CA LEU A 105 -9.62 9.66 0.23
C LEU A 105 -10.91 9.89 -0.57
N ILE A 106 -10.88 10.75 -1.58
CA ILE A 106 -12.07 11.07 -2.39
C ILE A 106 -12.65 9.82 -3.04
N ASP A 107 -13.93 9.59 -2.85
CA ASP A 107 -14.64 8.43 -3.37
C ASP A 107 -15.21 8.68 -4.77
N ALA A 108 -15.11 7.68 -5.65
CA ALA A 108 -15.65 7.77 -7.00
C ALA A 108 -17.18 7.92 -7.02
N THR A 109 -17.89 7.40 -6.01
CA THR A 109 -19.35 7.53 -5.92
C THR A 109 -19.74 8.99 -5.66
N THR A 110 -19.03 9.68 -4.77
CA THR A 110 -19.23 11.12 -4.49
C THR A 110 -18.99 11.96 -5.74
N LEU A 111 -17.92 11.64 -6.50
CA LEU A 111 -17.63 12.33 -7.77
C LEU A 111 -18.68 12.05 -8.85
N LYS A 112 -19.18 10.83 -8.94
CA LYS A 112 -20.30 10.49 -9.83
C LYS A 112 -21.57 11.24 -9.47
N THR A 113 -21.88 11.39 -8.18
CA THR A 113 -23.02 12.21 -7.73
C THR A 113 -22.83 13.66 -8.14
N LEU A 114 -21.63 14.24 -7.89
CA LEU A 114 -21.30 15.60 -8.30
C LEU A 114 -21.55 15.83 -9.81
N MET A 115 -21.13 14.88 -10.63
CA MET A 115 -21.29 14.96 -12.08
C MET A 115 -22.73 14.72 -12.54
N SER A 116 -23.48 13.81 -11.90
CA SER A 116 -24.87 13.48 -12.29
C SER A 116 -25.88 14.56 -11.93
N GLU A 117 -25.62 15.34 -10.88
CA GLU A 117 -26.47 16.46 -10.47
C GLU A 117 -26.14 17.77 -11.23
N HIS A 118 -25.14 17.74 -12.10
CA HIS A 118 -24.75 18.89 -12.91
C HIS A 118 -25.75 19.12 -14.07
N GLN A 119 -26.19 20.37 -14.22
CA GLN A 119 -26.99 20.81 -15.35
C GLN A 119 -26.14 21.68 -16.31
N ASN A 120 -26.61 21.87 -17.54
CA ASN A 120 -25.90 22.70 -18.50
C ASN A 120 -25.81 24.16 -18.02
N ASN A 121 -24.67 24.79 -18.24
CA ASN A 121 -24.34 26.16 -17.82
C ASN A 121 -24.37 26.37 -16.29
N GLU A 122 -23.97 25.36 -15.53
CA GLU A 122 -23.76 25.44 -14.10
C GLU A 122 -22.31 25.14 -13.73
N ILE A 123 -21.91 25.54 -12.53
CA ILE A 123 -20.76 24.95 -11.84
C ILE A 123 -21.28 24.06 -10.72
N SER A 124 -20.93 22.78 -10.72
CA SER A 124 -21.15 21.90 -9.59
C SER A 124 -19.93 21.94 -8.67
N LEU A 125 -20.14 22.32 -7.43
CA LEU A 125 -19.12 22.50 -6.41
C LEU A 125 -19.32 21.49 -5.30
N LEU A 126 -18.28 20.69 -4.98
CA LEU A 126 -18.33 19.80 -3.81
C LEU A 126 -18.05 20.60 -2.55
N THR A 127 -18.97 20.55 -1.59
CA THR A 127 -18.84 21.19 -0.28
C THR A 127 -18.80 20.15 0.84
N ALA A 128 -18.39 20.53 2.04
CA ALA A 128 -18.46 19.67 3.20
C ALA A 128 -18.76 20.49 4.46
N ILE A 129 -19.40 19.87 5.43
CA ILE A 129 -19.61 20.47 6.75
C ILE A 129 -18.60 19.86 7.73
N LEU A 130 -17.65 20.68 8.19
CA LEU A 130 -16.63 20.26 9.13
C LEU A 130 -16.98 20.66 10.57
N PRO A 131 -16.51 19.90 11.58
CA PRO A 131 -16.57 20.33 12.97
C PRO A 131 -15.91 21.70 13.21
N SER A 132 -14.77 21.92 12.52
CA SER A 132 -14.08 23.22 12.42
C SER A 132 -13.67 23.45 10.96
N GLY A 133 -14.05 24.59 10.41
CA GLY A 133 -13.68 24.98 9.02
C GLY A 133 -12.26 25.51 8.86
N THR A 134 -11.43 25.49 9.91
CA THR A 134 -10.09 26.10 9.92
C THR A 134 -9.21 25.60 8.76
N GLY A 135 -8.64 26.53 8.03
CA GLY A 135 -7.75 26.25 6.91
C GLY A 135 -8.42 26.09 5.55
N TYR A 136 -9.73 26.17 5.46
CA TYR A 136 -10.51 26.03 4.23
C TYR A 136 -11.25 27.33 3.87
N GLY A 137 -11.55 27.54 2.60
CA GLY A 137 -12.48 28.56 2.13
C GLY A 137 -13.91 28.30 2.62
N ARG A 138 -14.62 29.35 2.98
CA ARG A 138 -16.01 29.28 3.47
C ARG A 138 -16.98 29.46 2.33
N ILE A 139 -18.04 28.65 2.31
CA ILE A 139 -19.14 28.79 1.35
C ILE A 139 -20.09 29.87 1.83
N ILE A 140 -20.22 30.92 1.03
CA ILE A 140 -21.19 31.99 1.27
C ILE A 140 -22.46 31.71 0.51
N ARG A 141 -23.56 31.57 1.25
CA ARG A 141 -24.90 31.36 0.67
C ARG A 141 -25.83 32.56 0.86
N ARG A 142 -26.62 32.83 -0.15
CA ARG A 142 -27.75 33.73 -0.08
C ARG A 142 -28.96 33.01 -0.65
N ASP A 143 -30.06 32.98 0.13
CA ASP A 143 -31.31 32.27 -0.23
C ASP A 143 -31.03 30.80 -0.67
N ASN A 144 -30.18 30.10 0.08
CA ASN A 144 -29.66 28.75 -0.17
C ASN A 144 -28.76 28.59 -1.41
N ALA A 145 -28.61 29.58 -2.28
CA ALA A 145 -27.71 29.55 -3.43
C ALA A 145 -26.28 29.91 -3.00
N VAL A 146 -25.27 29.21 -3.53
CA VAL A 146 -23.87 29.58 -3.35
C VAL A 146 -23.59 30.84 -4.14
N GLN A 147 -23.04 31.85 -3.47
CA GLN A 147 -22.72 33.16 -4.07
C GLN A 147 -21.23 33.35 -4.27
N ALA A 148 -20.44 32.99 -3.27
CA ALA A 148 -19.00 33.20 -3.27
C ALA A 148 -18.33 32.16 -2.36
N ILE A 149 -16.99 32.09 -2.50
CA ILE A 149 -16.10 31.37 -1.58
C ILE A 149 -15.13 32.41 -1.03
N ILE A 150 -15.02 32.50 0.30
CA ILE A 150 -14.05 33.38 0.96
C ILE A 150 -12.97 32.52 1.59
N GLU A 151 -11.72 32.74 1.16
CA GLU A 151 -10.56 32.02 1.69
C GLU A 151 -10.34 32.37 3.18
N GLU A 152 -9.79 31.42 3.96
CA GLU A 152 -9.54 31.59 5.41
C GLU A 152 -8.77 32.88 5.74
N SER A 153 -7.79 33.27 4.89
CA SER A 153 -6.95 34.44 5.07
C SER A 153 -7.71 35.76 4.90
N ASP A 154 -8.78 35.74 4.12
CA ASP A 154 -9.56 36.92 3.75
C ASP A 154 -10.89 37.00 4.51
N ALA A 155 -11.25 35.92 5.24
CA ALA A 155 -12.50 35.79 5.98
C ALA A 155 -12.55 36.65 7.24
N SER A 156 -13.68 37.37 7.45
CA SER A 156 -14.02 38.04 8.70
C SER A 156 -14.26 37.05 9.85
N GLU A 157 -14.34 37.53 11.09
CA GLU A 157 -14.68 36.69 12.27
C GLU A 157 -16.01 35.97 12.13
N ILE A 158 -17.03 36.63 11.55
CA ILE A 158 -18.35 36.04 11.31
C ILE A 158 -18.26 34.92 10.30
N GLU A 159 -17.59 35.15 9.20
CA GLU A 159 -17.42 34.16 8.11
C GLU A 159 -16.61 32.95 8.54
N ARG A 160 -15.59 33.11 9.40
CA ARG A 160 -14.82 31.99 9.97
C ARG A 160 -15.66 31.00 10.77
N ASN A 161 -16.83 31.44 11.31
CA ASN A 161 -17.75 30.56 12.02
C ASN A 161 -18.59 29.68 11.09
N ILE A 162 -18.61 29.95 9.79
CA ILE A 162 -19.30 29.10 8.80
C ILE A 162 -18.61 27.75 8.76
N LYS A 163 -19.38 26.68 8.94
CA LYS A 163 -18.89 25.30 8.98
C LYS A 163 -18.87 24.64 7.60
N GLU A 164 -19.65 25.16 6.65
CA GLU A 164 -19.64 24.69 5.28
C GLU A 164 -18.42 25.24 4.56
N ILE A 165 -17.58 24.31 4.09
CA ILE A 165 -16.30 24.63 3.47
C ILE A 165 -16.30 24.26 1.98
N ASN A 166 -15.44 24.97 1.23
CA ASN A 166 -15.06 24.61 -0.10
C ASN A 166 -14.02 23.48 -0.07
N THR A 167 -14.28 22.40 -0.80
CA THR A 167 -13.31 21.31 -0.95
C THR A 167 -12.27 21.59 -2.07
N GLY A 168 -12.55 22.56 -2.93
CA GLY A 168 -11.83 22.86 -4.15
C GLY A 168 -12.24 21.96 -5.35
N ILE A 169 -12.95 20.86 -5.10
CA ILE A 169 -13.41 19.95 -6.15
C ILE A 169 -14.61 20.58 -6.86
N MET A 170 -14.52 20.74 -8.17
CA MET A 170 -15.57 21.34 -8.98
C MET A 170 -15.68 20.70 -10.36
N TYR A 171 -16.86 20.79 -10.94
CA TYR A 171 -17.18 20.26 -12.26
C TYR A 171 -17.92 21.32 -13.09
N CYS A 172 -17.44 21.64 -14.29
CA CYS A 172 -17.99 22.69 -15.16
C CYS A 172 -17.59 22.49 -16.63
N ASP A 173 -18.06 23.35 -17.53
CA ASP A 173 -17.66 23.38 -18.92
C ASP A 173 -16.26 23.97 -19.08
N ALA A 174 -15.39 23.32 -19.87
CA ALA A 174 -14.00 23.75 -20.08
C ALA A 174 -13.88 25.13 -20.71
N SER A 175 -14.75 25.48 -21.66
CA SER A 175 -14.77 26.78 -22.33
C SER A 175 -15.10 27.92 -21.38
N GLN A 176 -16.12 27.73 -20.52
CA GLN A 176 -16.49 28.74 -19.52
C GLN A 176 -15.40 28.90 -18.46
N LEU A 177 -14.81 27.79 -18.02
CA LEU A 177 -13.70 27.80 -17.10
C LEU A 177 -12.52 28.64 -17.61
N ASP A 178 -12.14 28.46 -18.88
CA ASP A 178 -11.03 29.22 -19.50
C ASP A 178 -11.32 30.72 -19.53
N ASP A 179 -12.56 31.12 -19.81
CA ASP A 179 -12.97 32.54 -19.80
C ASP A 179 -12.82 33.16 -18.41
N TRP A 180 -13.26 32.48 -17.35
CA TRP A 180 -13.10 32.98 -15.96
C TRP A 180 -11.63 32.99 -15.55
N LEU A 181 -10.84 31.97 -15.88
CA LEU A 181 -9.42 31.93 -15.57
C LEU A 181 -8.62 33.06 -16.21
N ASN A 182 -9.06 33.55 -17.39
CA ASN A 182 -8.44 34.66 -18.07
C ASN A 182 -8.73 36.03 -17.41
N ARG A 183 -9.82 36.12 -16.61
CA ARG A 183 -10.23 37.32 -15.87
C ARG A 183 -9.70 37.36 -14.43
N LEU A 184 -9.10 36.26 -13.92
CA LEU A 184 -8.56 36.22 -12.57
C LEU A 184 -7.51 37.29 -12.33
N ASN A 185 -7.51 37.85 -11.13
CA ASN A 185 -6.46 38.75 -10.62
C ASN A 185 -5.87 38.19 -9.32
N ASN A 186 -4.85 38.83 -8.81
CA ASN A 186 -4.17 38.42 -7.55
C ASN A 186 -4.27 39.46 -6.45
N ASN A 187 -5.32 40.31 -6.46
CA ASN A 187 -5.57 41.34 -5.47
C ASN A 187 -6.20 40.76 -4.18
N ASN A 188 -5.45 39.91 -3.46
CA ASN A 188 -5.89 39.24 -2.23
C ASN A 188 -4.74 39.15 -1.22
N ALA A 189 -4.99 38.66 -0.01
CA ALA A 189 -4.03 38.59 1.09
C ALA A 189 -2.73 37.86 0.77
N LYS A 190 -2.75 36.90 -0.16
CA LYS A 190 -1.56 36.10 -0.54
C LYS A 190 -0.89 36.58 -1.86
N GLY A 191 -1.55 37.45 -2.63
CA GLY A 191 -1.08 37.83 -3.97
C GLY A 191 -1.13 36.68 -4.98
N GLU A 192 -2.03 35.74 -4.81
CA GLU A 192 -2.18 34.53 -5.65
C GLU A 192 -3.45 34.59 -6.51
N TYR A 193 -3.44 33.93 -7.65
CA TYR A 193 -4.65 33.72 -8.48
C TYR A 193 -5.49 32.58 -7.87
N TYR A 194 -6.50 32.94 -7.07
CA TYR A 194 -7.37 31.95 -6.45
C TYR A 194 -8.36 31.35 -7.46
N LEU A 195 -8.41 30.03 -7.52
CA LEU A 195 -9.43 29.35 -8.32
C LEU A 195 -10.86 29.64 -7.78
N THR A 196 -10.97 29.86 -6.49
CA THR A 196 -12.23 30.15 -5.78
C THR A 196 -12.90 31.43 -6.23
N ASP A 197 -12.14 32.41 -6.77
CA ASP A 197 -12.68 33.68 -7.27
C ASP A 197 -13.56 33.50 -8.52
N ILE A 198 -13.40 32.39 -9.26
CA ILE A 198 -14.29 32.12 -10.42
C ILE A 198 -15.73 31.90 -10.00
N ILE A 199 -16.01 31.50 -8.76
CA ILE A 199 -17.38 31.27 -8.27
C ILE A 199 -18.16 32.59 -8.21
N GLU A 200 -17.55 33.64 -7.67
CA GLU A 200 -18.16 34.98 -7.65
C GLU A 200 -18.30 35.55 -9.06
N MET A 201 -17.27 35.37 -9.92
CA MET A 201 -17.36 35.80 -11.33
C MET A 201 -18.48 35.10 -12.07
N ALA A 202 -18.58 33.77 -11.94
CA ALA A 202 -19.63 32.98 -12.56
C ALA A 202 -21.03 33.40 -12.08
N THR A 203 -21.19 33.65 -10.77
CA THR A 203 -22.44 34.13 -10.20
C THR A 203 -22.83 35.49 -10.77
N ASN A 204 -21.87 36.41 -10.91
CA ASN A 204 -22.08 37.75 -11.49
C ASN A 204 -22.43 37.65 -13.00
N ASP A 205 -21.91 36.64 -13.71
CA ASP A 205 -22.26 36.35 -15.11
C ASP A 205 -23.64 35.66 -15.24
N GLY A 206 -24.33 35.36 -14.13
CA GLY A 206 -25.63 34.68 -14.10
C GLY A 206 -25.55 33.14 -14.18
N THR A 207 -24.37 32.58 -14.03
CA THR A 207 -24.17 31.13 -13.95
C THR A 207 -24.59 30.62 -12.58
N LYS A 208 -25.41 29.59 -12.54
CA LYS A 208 -25.85 28.96 -11.29
C LYS A 208 -24.74 28.08 -10.70
N ILE A 209 -24.53 28.21 -9.40
CA ILE A 209 -23.60 27.37 -8.64
C ILE A 209 -24.40 26.33 -7.85
N ASN A 210 -24.21 25.06 -8.19
CA ASN A 210 -24.82 23.92 -7.53
C ASN A 210 -23.86 23.35 -6.46
N GLY A 211 -24.09 23.69 -5.20
CA GLY A 211 -23.27 23.19 -4.08
C GLY A 211 -23.78 21.86 -3.58
N ILE A 212 -23.03 20.80 -3.84
CA ILE A 212 -23.35 19.41 -3.46
C ILE A 212 -22.49 19.03 -2.27
N GLN A 213 -23.11 18.56 -1.19
CA GLN A 213 -22.42 18.19 0.04
C GLN A 213 -21.85 16.77 -0.07
N ALA A 214 -20.58 16.59 0.30
CA ALA A 214 -19.95 15.29 0.44
C ALA A 214 -20.63 14.44 1.54
N ASN A 215 -20.75 13.15 1.32
CA ASN A 215 -21.38 12.23 2.28
C ASN A 215 -20.56 12.10 3.57
N LYS A 216 -19.22 12.09 3.45
CA LYS A 216 -18.28 12.02 4.56
C LYS A 216 -17.27 13.17 4.40
N TRP A 217 -17.10 13.98 5.42
CA TRP A 217 -16.14 15.09 5.36
C TRP A 217 -14.69 14.60 5.29
N GLU A 218 -14.41 13.41 5.82
CA GLU A 218 -13.08 12.80 5.81
C GLU A 218 -12.57 12.55 4.37
N GLU A 219 -13.46 12.23 3.44
CA GLU A 219 -13.07 11.93 2.05
C GLU A 219 -12.52 13.14 1.29
N VAL A 220 -12.87 14.35 1.71
CA VAL A 220 -12.48 15.60 1.06
C VAL A 220 -11.33 16.34 1.78
N MET A 221 -10.76 15.73 2.81
CA MET A 221 -9.67 16.32 3.58
C MET A 221 -8.36 16.35 2.79
N GLY A 222 -7.82 17.54 2.63
CA GLY A 222 -6.46 17.73 2.10
C GLY A 222 -5.39 17.39 3.14
N ILE A 223 -4.37 16.65 2.74
CA ILE A 223 -3.26 16.24 3.61
C ILE A 223 -2.10 17.22 3.45
N ASN A 224 -1.81 18.02 4.47
CA ASN A 224 -0.81 19.08 4.42
C ASN A 224 0.39 18.86 5.34
N ASP A 225 0.23 18.06 6.39
CA ASP A 225 1.27 17.76 7.37
C ASP A 225 1.26 16.27 7.79
N LYS A 226 2.19 15.89 8.66
CA LYS A 226 2.34 14.50 9.11
C LYS A 226 1.22 14.04 10.04
N LYS A 227 0.56 14.95 10.76
CA LYS A 227 -0.57 14.63 11.62
C LYS A 227 -1.81 14.30 10.78
N GLU A 228 -2.08 15.14 9.77
CA GLU A 228 -3.17 14.89 8.82
C GLU A 228 -2.93 13.61 8.02
N LEU A 229 -1.67 13.33 7.63
CA LEU A 229 -1.30 12.07 6.98
C LEU A 229 -1.57 10.85 7.86
N ALA A 230 -1.22 10.92 9.15
CA ALA A 230 -1.48 9.82 10.09
C ALA A 230 -2.97 9.59 10.33
N ASN A 231 -3.77 10.67 10.40
CA ASN A 231 -5.23 10.58 10.53
C ASN A 231 -5.86 9.94 9.28
N ALA A 232 -5.42 10.37 8.09
CA ALA A 232 -5.88 9.80 6.82
C ALA A 232 -5.51 8.32 6.70
N GLU A 233 -4.32 7.92 7.17
CA GLU A 233 -3.92 6.50 7.24
C GLU A 233 -4.90 5.69 8.09
N ARG A 234 -5.21 6.15 9.31
CA ARG A 234 -6.16 5.44 10.18
C ARG A 234 -7.56 5.36 9.58
N PHE A 235 -8.02 6.45 8.96
CA PHE A 235 -9.32 6.45 8.27
C PHE A 235 -9.34 5.42 7.12
N MET A 236 -8.34 5.43 6.25
CA MET A 236 -8.24 4.48 5.13
C MET A 236 -8.16 3.03 5.61
N GLN A 237 -7.37 2.75 6.65
CA GLN A 237 -7.25 1.39 7.20
C GLN A 237 -8.59 0.91 7.78
N LYS A 238 -9.36 1.79 8.42
CA LYS A 238 -10.71 1.48 8.89
C LYS A 238 -11.65 1.13 7.74
N GLU A 239 -11.68 1.93 6.68
CA GLU A 239 -12.50 1.66 5.48
C GLU A 239 -12.11 0.33 4.81
N LEU A 240 -10.81 0.02 4.74
CA LEU A 240 -10.34 -1.25 4.20
C LEU A 240 -10.78 -2.44 5.07
N ALA A 241 -10.68 -2.32 6.39
CA ALA A 241 -11.14 -3.34 7.33
C ALA A 241 -12.66 -3.57 7.24
N GLU A 242 -13.47 -2.49 7.17
CA GLU A 242 -14.91 -2.57 6.98
C GLU A 242 -15.28 -3.28 5.67
N LYS A 243 -14.58 -2.98 4.57
CA LYS A 243 -14.77 -3.68 3.28
C LYS A 243 -14.47 -5.17 3.37
N LEU A 244 -13.39 -5.56 4.06
CA LEU A 244 -13.06 -6.96 4.27
C LEU A 244 -14.13 -7.69 5.09
N MET A 245 -14.59 -7.09 6.19
CA MET A 245 -15.66 -7.66 7.02
C MET A 245 -16.97 -7.80 6.24
N ALA A 246 -17.31 -6.82 5.40
CA ALA A 246 -18.47 -6.90 4.51
C ALA A 246 -18.36 -8.03 3.46
N GLN A 247 -17.14 -8.46 3.12
CA GLN A 247 -16.85 -9.60 2.26
C GLN A 247 -16.79 -10.94 3.01
N GLY A 248 -17.02 -10.94 4.33
CA GLY A 248 -17.03 -12.15 5.15
C GLY A 248 -15.70 -12.50 5.84
N VAL A 249 -14.70 -11.60 5.81
CA VAL A 249 -13.45 -11.80 6.56
C VAL A 249 -13.69 -11.52 8.04
N SER A 250 -13.26 -12.42 8.91
CA SER A 250 -13.28 -12.23 10.37
C SER A 250 -12.02 -11.54 10.84
N LEU A 251 -12.15 -10.36 11.45
CA LEU A 251 -11.05 -9.60 12.05
C LEU A 251 -11.18 -9.63 13.57
N ALA A 252 -10.11 -9.99 14.28
CA ALA A 252 -10.11 -9.97 15.75
C ALA A 252 -10.24 -8.53 16.31
N ASP A 253 -9.59 -7.56 15.65
CA ASP A 253 -9.73 -6.12 15.93
C ASP A 253 -9.46 -5.33 14.66
N PRO A 254 -10.49 -4.70 14.06
CA PRO A 254 -10.35 -3.94 12.82
C PRO A 254 -9.44 -2.71 12.94
N ASN A 255 -9.17 -2.21 14.15
CA ASN A 255 -8.25 -1.08 14.36
C ASN A 255 -6.77 -1.49 14.43
N ARG A 256 -6.49 -2.78 14.48
CA ARG A 256 -5.13 -3.36 14.61
C ARG A 256 -4.71 -4.17 13.39
N LEU A 257 -5.12 -3.72 12.22
CA LEU A 257 -4.78 -4.26 10.91
C LEU A 257 -4.21 -3.14 10.06
N ASP A 258 -3.12 -3.38 9.35
CA ASP A 258 -2.56 -2.47 8.36
C ASP A 258 -2.46 -3.15 7.00
N ILE A 259 -3.09 -2.55 5.99
CA ILE A 259 -3.00 -2.97 4.58
C ILE A 259 -2.26 -1.90 3.79
N ARG A 260 -1.06 -2.20 3.33
CA ARG A 260 -0.19 -1.32 2.56
C ARG A 260 -0.01 -1.84 1.14
N GLY A 261 -1.08 -1.82 0.38
CA GLY A 261 -1.15 -2.35 -0.97
C GLY A 261 -2.51 -2.97 -1.29
N LYS A 262 -2.52 -4.20 -1.79
CA LYS A 262 -3.74 -4.94 -2.13
C LYS A 262 -3.79 -6.25 -1.35
N LEU A 263 -4.88 -6.46 -0.60
CA LEU A 263 -5.23 -7.72 0.03
C LEU A 263 -6.48 -8.28 -0.64
N THR A 264 -6.42 -9.54 -1.06
CA THR A 264 -7.56 -10.30 -1.61
C THR A 264 -7.76 -11.54 -0.76
N CYS A 265 -8.98 -11.77 -0.31
CA CYS A 265 -9.32 -12.90 0.55
C CYS A 265 -10.40 -13.78 -0.11
N GLY A 266 -10.28 -15.10 0.08
CA GLY A 266 -11.37 -16.05 -0.13
C GLY A 266 -12.42 -15.99 0.99
N THR A 267 -13.25 -17.02 1.10
CA THR A 267 -14.27 -17.15 2.14
C THR A 267 -13.68 -17.65 3.46
N ASP A 268 -14.32 -17.32 4.58
CA ASP A 268 -13.98 -17.84 5.93
C ASP A 268 -12.52 -17.57 6.36
N VAL A 269 -11.96 -16.45 5.91
CA VAL A 269 -10.62 -16.00 6.34
C VAL A 269 -10.71 -15.37 7.71
N PHE A 270 -9.78 -15.74 8.61
CA PHE A 270 -9.59 -15.12 9.92
C PHE A 270 -8.25 -14.39 9.98
N ILE A 271 -8.24 -13.14 10.46
CA ILE A 271 -7.02 -12.33 10.64
C ILE A 271 -6.97 -11.80 12.08
N ASP A 272 -5.91 -12.12 12.78
CA ASP A 272 -5.67 -11.68 14.15
C ASP A 272 -4.96 -10.32 14.20
N VAL A 273 -4.80 -9.76 15.39
CA VAL A 273 -4.31 -8.41 15.65
C VAL A 273 -2.86 -8.16 15.22
N ASN A 274 -2.54 -6.90 14.92
CA ASN A 274 -1.19 -6.43 14.57
C ASN A 274 -0.60 -7.11 13.32
N THR A 275 -1.44 -7.53 12.39
CA THR A 275 -0.98 -8.07 11.12
C THR A 275 -0.81 -6.94 10.10
N ILE A 276 0.32 -6.95 9.40
CA ILE A 276 0.65 -5.99 8.34
C ILE A 276 0.73 -6.74 7.02
N PHE A 277 -0.09 -6.33 6.05
CA PHE A 277 -0.01 -6.81 4.67
C PHE A 277 0.62 -5.75 3.77
N GLU A 278 1.66 -6.11 3.01
CA GLU A 278 2.36 -5.19 2.10
C GLU A 278 2.36 -5.70 0.65
N GLY A 279 2.24 -4.77 -0.29
CA GLY A 279 2.24 -5.09 -1.72
C GLY A 279 0.99 -5.86 -2.15
N ASN A 280 1.15 -6.96 -2.90
CA ASN A 280 0.04 -7.80 -3.34
C ASN A 280 0.01 -9.09 -2.53
N VAL A 281 -1.04 -9.27 -1.73
CA VAL A 281 -1.23 -10.48 -0.91
C VAL A 281 -2.57 -11.12 -1.26
N VAL A 282 -2.53 -12.44 -1.47
CA VAL A 282 -3.70 -13.25 -1.76
C VAL A 282 -3.84 -14.34 -0.70
N LEU A 283 -5.00 -14.39 -0.05
CA LEU A 283 -5.38 -15.43 0.91
C LEU A 283 -6.52 -16.25 0.31
N GLY A 284 -6.35 -17.56 0.25
CA GLY A 284 -7.40 -18.51 -0.13
C GLY A 284 -8.50 -18.60 0.90
N SER A 285 -9.44 -19.54 0.69
CA SER A 285 -10.53 -19.79 1.62
C SER A 285 -10.06 -20.54 2.87
N ASN A 286 -10.70 -20.28 4.00
CA ASN A 286 -10.41 -20.90 5.31
C ASN A 286 -8.95 -20.70 5.77
N VAL A 287 -8.32 -19.62 5.34
CA VAL A 287 -6.96 -19.25 5.78
C VAL A 287 -7.05 -18.54 7.12
N SER A 288 -6.18 -18.94 8.05
CA SER A 288 -6.08 -18.34 9.39
C SER A 288 -4.71 -17.67 9.58
N ILE A 289 -4.72 -16.37 9.85
CA ILE A 289 -3.51 -15.58 10.13
C ILE A 289 -3.50 -15.20 11.60
N GLY A 290 -2.52 -15.69 12.33
CA GLY A 290 -2.27 -15.35 13.74
C GLY A 290 -1.74 -13.93 13.94
N PRO A 291 -1.52 -13.51 15.20
CA PRO A 291 -1.14 -12.13 15.52
C PRO A 291 0.32 -11.80 15.18
N ASN A 292 0.61 -10.50 15.01
CA ASN A 292 1.94 -9.92 14.84
C ASN A 292 2.70 -10.43 13.59
N ASN A 293 2.00 -10.70 12.49
CA ASN A 293 2.60 -11.14 11.24
C ASN A 293 2.88 -9.98 10.30
N ILE A 294 3.97 -10.07 9.53
CA ILE A 294 4.25 -9.22 8.37
C ILE A 294 4.26 -10.10 7.13
N ILE A 295 3.32 -9.85 6.22
CA ILE A 295 3.13 -10.65 5.01
C ILE A 295 3.19 -9.74 3.79
N LYS A 296 4.14 -10.01 2.89
CA LYS A 296 4.42 -9.14 1.75
C LYS A 296 4.51 -9.92 0.44
N ASN A 297 3.81 -9.46 -0.61
CA ASN A 297 3.87 -10.04 -1.96
C ASN A 297 3.79 -11.58 -1.95
N THR A 298 2.79 -12.13 -1.29
CA THR A 298 2.70 -13.56 -0.93
C THR A 298 1.32 -14.11 -1.28
N GLU A 299 1.29 -15.37 -1.73
CA GLU A 299 0.07 -16.13 -1.94
C GLU A 299 -0.01 -17.27 -0.92
N ILE A 300 -1.12 -17.36 -0.20
CA ILE A 300 -1.41 -18.40 0.80
C ILE A 300 -2.72 -19.09 0.39
N HIS A 301 -2.64 -20.37 0.07
CA HIS A 301 -3.76 -21.13 -0.43
C HIS A 301 -4.63 -21.72 0.68
N ASP A 302 -5.79 -22.29 0.26
CA ASP A 302 -6.88 -22.72 1.13
C ASP A 302 -6.43 -23.60 2.32
N ASP A 303 -7.16 -23.49 3.42
CA ASP A 303 -7.00 -24.30 4.63
C ASP A 303 -5.62 -24.17 5.31
N SER A 304 -4.83 -23.16 4.94
CA SER A 304 -3.50 -22.95 5.50
C SER A 304 -3.53 -22.04 6.72
N ARG A 305 -2.58 -22.22 7.61
CA ARG A 305 -2.46 -21.45 8.86
C ARG A 305 -1.09 -20.84 9.00
N VAL A 306 -1.06 -19.54 9.27
CA VAL A 306 0.15 -18.81 9.70
C VAL A 306 0.02 -18.50 11.18
N HIS A 307 0.91 -19.05 12.00
CA HIS A 307 0.96 -18.77 13.43
C HIS A 307 1.57 -17.40 13.73
N ALA A 308 1.66 -17.04 14.99
CA ALA A 308 2.12 -15.71 15.43
C ALA A 308 3.59 -15.41 15.05
N ASN A 309 3.88 -14.10 14.86
CA ASN A 309 5.24 -13.55 14.75
C ASN A 309 6.04 -14.09 13.54
N CYS A 310 5.39 -14.35 12.41
CA CYS A 310 6.08 -14.73 11.18
C CYS A 310 6.37 -13.52 10.31
N HIS A 311 7.47 -13.60 9.54
CA HIS A 311 7.79 -12.64 8.48
C HIS A 311 7.87 -13.38 7.15
N ILE A 312 6.93 -13.10 6.26
CA ILE A 312 6.75 -13.80 4.99
C ILE A 312 6.82 -12.78 3.85
N GLU A 313 7.75 -12.98 2.93
CA GLU A 313 7.95 -12.09 1.79
C GLU A 313 8.18 -12.87 0.51
N GLY A 314 7.42 -12.57 -0.56
CA GLY A 314 7.63 -13.13 -1.91
C GLY A 314 7.56 -14.64 -1.93
N ALA A 315 6.64 -15.23 -1.17
CA ALA A 315 6.47 -16.66 -0.99
C ALA A 315 5.18 -17.18 -1.62
N PHE A 316 5.20 -18.42 -2.01
CA PHE A 316 4.02 -19.21 -2.34
C PHE A 316 3.83 -20.29 -1.30
N ILE A 317 2.61 -20.41 -0.74
CA ILE A 317 2.25 -21.39 0.29
C ILE A 317 1.02 -22.17 -0.19
N GLY A 318 1.21 -23.46 -0.46
CA GLY A 318 0.18 -24.39 -0.89
C GLY A 318 -0.85 -24.69 0.19
N LYS A 319 -1.90 -25.43 -0.18
CA LYS A 319 -3.04 -25.76 0.67
C LYS A 319 -2.65 -26.59 1.90
N HIS A 320 -3.46 -26.46 2.97
CA HIS A 320 -3.33 -27.25 4.20
C HIS A 320 -1.93 -27.14 4.85
N SER A 321 -1.24 -26.02 4.65
CA SER A 321 0.11 -25.82 5.19
C SER A 321 0.07 -25.08 6.53
N GLU A 322 1.05 -25.37 7.40
CA GLU A 322 1.20 -24.72 8.70
C GLU A 322 2.55 -24.00 8.78
N ILE A 323 2.54 -22.69 9.04
CA ILE A 323 3.73 -21.84 9.06
C ILE A 323 3.89 -21.17 10.42
N GLY A 324 5.05 -21.32 11.03
CA GLY A 324 5.40 -20.69 12.30
C GLY A 324 5.12 -21.50 13.55
N PRO A 325 5.14 -20.87 14.73
CA PRO A 325 5.41 -19.42 14.94
C PRO A 325 6.88 -19.04 14.69
N TYR A 326 7.17 -17.73 14.56
CA TYR A 326 8.53 -17.20 14.35
C TYR A 326 9.24 -17.76 13.12
N ALA A 327 8.51 -18.09 12.06
CA ALA A 327 9.09 -18.51 10.79
C ALA A 327 9.42 -17.30 9.89
N ARG A 328 10.49 -17.42 9.11
CA ARG A 328 10.86 -16.44 8.10
C ARG A 328 10.88 -17.07 6.73
N LEU A 329 9.93 -16.71 5.88
CA LEU A 329 9.93 -17.06 4.47
C LEU A 329 10.41 -15.86 3.66
N ARG A 330 11.48 -16.07 2.87
CA ARG A 330 12.09 -15.03 2.03
C ARG A 330 11.73 -15.23 0.55
N PRO A 331 11.97 -14.20 -0.30
CA PRO A 331 11.64 -14.28 -1.71
C PRO A 331 12.14 -15.56 -2.39
N GLY A 332 11.21 -16.20 -3.13
CA GLY A 332 11.44 -17.45 -3.82
C GLY A 332 11.26 -18.71 -2.95
N ALA A 333 10.72 -18.58 -1.75
CA ALA A 333 10.22 -19.74 -1.00
C ALA A 333 8.92 -20.24 -1.65
N ASN A 334 8.91 -21.49 -2.11
CA ASN A 334 7.78 -22.13 -2.74
C ASN A 334 7.44 -23.43 -1.99
N LEU A 335 6.33 -23.42 -1.26
CA LEU A 335 5.88 -24.54 -0.44
C LEU A 335 4.66 -25.16 -1.11
N SER A 336 4.74 -26.45 -1.44
CA SER A 336 3.61 -27.24 -1.93
C SER A 336 2.58 -27.49 -0.81
N ASP A 337 1.54 -28.28 -1.09
CA ASP A 337 0.50 -28.59 -0.14
C ASP A 337 0.98 -29.41 1.07
N ASN A 338 0.31 -29.24 2.21
CA ASN A 338 0.58 -29.98 3.45
C ASN A 338 2.01 -29.86 4.00
N VAL A 339 2.68 -28.73 3.71
CA VAL A 339 4.02 -28.46 4.24
C VAL A 339 3.92 -27.88 5.65
N LYS A 340 4.80 -28.33 6.56
CA LYS A 340 4.93 -27.76 7.89
C LYS A 340 6.28 -27.08 8.07
N VAL A 341 6.23 -25.78 8.38
CA VAL A 341 7.41 -24.97 8.72
C VAL A 341 7.23 -24.46 10.14
N GLY A 342 8.07 -24.87 11.05
CA GLY A 342 7.91 -24.51 12.46
C GLY A 342 8.74 -23.30 12.90
N ASN A 343 9.04 -23.25 14.19
CA ASN A 343 9.63 -22.08 14.83
C ASN A 343 11.12 -21.91 14.53
N PHE A 344 11.50 -20.62 14.30
CA PHE A 344 12.88 -20.22 14.00
C PHE A 344 13.45 -20.92 12.76
N VAL A 345 12.61 -21.16 11.77
CA VAL A 345 12.99 -21.71 10.48
C VAL A 345 13.05 -20.57 9.45
N GLU A 346 14.16 -20.47 8.73
CA GLU A 346 14.30 -19.54 7.60
C GLU A 346 14.38 -20.33 6.28
N ILE A 347 13.51 -19.98 5.31
CA ILE A 347 13.51 -20.57 3.95
C ILE A 347 13.72 -19.47 2.92
N LYS A 348 14.66 -19.67 1.99
CA LYS A 348 15.01 -18.71 0.95
C LYS A 348 15.29 -19.41 -0.38
N LYS A 349 14.66 -18.93 -1.48
CA LYS A 349 14.90 -19.47 -2.85
C LYS A 349 14.91 -21.00 -2.87
N SER A 350 13.92 -21.62 -2.26
CA SER A 350 13.85 -23.06 -2.08
C SER A 350 12.45 -23.57 -2.39
N THR A 351 12.38 -24.77 -2.95
CA THR A 351 11.14 -25.51 -3.12
C THR A 351 11.03 -26.58 -2.04
N VAL A 352 9.87 -26.68 -1.41
CA VAL A 352 9.54 -27.73 -0.42
C VAL A 352 8.30 -28.44 -0.89
N ASP A 353 8.45 -29.71 -1.21
CA ASP A 353 7.39 -30.47 -1.82
C ASP A 353 6.43 -31.07 -0.78
N ARG A 354 5.29 -31.57 -1.25
CA ARG A 354 4.13 -31.97 -0.49
C ARG A 354 4.46 -32.85 0.72
N GLY A 355 3.88 -32.52 1.88
CA GLY A 355 3.95 -33.29 3.10
C GLY A 355 5.27 -33.24 3.86
N SER A 356 6.21 -32.41 3.39
CA SER A 356 7.51 -32.25 4.05
C SER A 356 7.45 -31.37 5.29
N LYS A 357 8.32 -31.61 6.25
CA LYS A 357 8.34 -30.96 7.56
C LYS A 357 9.71 -30.39 7.89
N ILE A 358 9.76 -29.12 8.25
CA ILE A 358 10.95 -28.38 8.69
C ILE A 358 10.53 -27.64 9.96
N ASN A 359 10.63 -28.29 11.13
CA ASN A 359 9.88 -27.82 12.29
C ASN A 359 10.66 -26.91 13.24
N HIS A 360 12.01 -26.92 13.23
CA HIS A 360 12.77 -26.25 14.27
C HIS A 360 14.13 -25.74 13.82
N LEU A 361 14.45 -24.47 14.12
CA LEU A 361 15.83 -23.91 14.17
C LEU A 361 16.67 -24.22 12.92
N SER A 362 16.10 -24.16 11.71
CA SER A 362 16.77 -24.58 10.47
C SER A 362 16.93 -23.44 9.49
N TYR A 363 18.02 -23.44 8.73
CA TYR A 363 18.22 -22.58 7.56
C TYR A 363 18.21 -23.41 6.28
N ILE A 364 17.25 -23.11 5.40
CA ILE A 364 17.07 -23.79 4.11
C ILE A 364 17.18 -22.74 3.00
N GLY A 365 18.35 -22.69 2.39
CA GLY A 365 18.67 -21.76 1.30
C GLY A 365 19.07 -22.47 0.03
N ASP A 366 18.58 -22.00 -1.13
CA ASP A 366 18.89 -22.51 -2.46
C ASP A 366 18.76 -24.05 -2.53
N ALA A 367 17.64 -24.59 -2.00
CA ALA A 367 17.42 -26.03 -1.85
C ALA A 367 16.18 -26.53 -2.59
N LYS A 368 16.20 -27.80 -2.99
CA LYS A 368 15.06 -28.55 -3.51
C LYS A 368 14.77 -29.70 -2.56
N ILE A 369 13.66 -29.62 -1.83
CA ILE A 369 13.24 -30.64 -0.89
C ILE A 369 12.05 -31.41 -1.49
N GLY A 370 12.19 -32.71 -1.64
CA GLY A 370 11.20 -33.62 -2.16
C GLY A 370 9.99 -33.82 -1.25
N ARG A 371 9.15 -34.80 -1.57
CA ARG A 371 7.91 -35.11 -0.85
C ARG A 371 8.20 -35.88 0.46
N ALA A 372 7.38 -35.64 1.46
CA ALA A 372 7.42 -36.35 2.74
C ALA A 372 8.81 -36.39 3.40
N VAL A 373 9.64 -35.39 3.17
CA VAL A 373 10.94 -35.24 3.79
C VAL A 373 10.77 -34.72 5.22
N ASN A 374 11.52 -35.27 6.16
CA ASN A 374 11.60 -34.73 7.51
C ASN A 374 12.99 -34.10 7.75
N VAL A 375 13.01 -32.82 8.02
CA VAL A 375 14.23 -32.07 8.36
C VAL A 375 14.31 -31.88 9.87
N GLY A 376 15.34 -32.44 10.47
CA GLY A 376 15.62 -32.34 11.92
C GLY A 376 16.05 -30.94 12.35
N ALA A 377 15.89 -30.69 13.65
CA ALA A 377 16.20 -29.40 14.26
C ALA A 377 17.68 -29.01 14.05
N GLY A 378 17.95 -27.74 13.76
CA GLY A 378 19.31 -27.25 13.56
C GLY A 378 19.97 -27.65 12.24
N THR A 379 19.20 -28.08 11.24
CA THR A 379 19.73 -28.37 9.90
C THR A 379 20.06 -27.10 9.15
N ILE A 380 21.23 -27.06 8.53
CA ILE A 380 21.71 -25.94 7.72
C ILE A 380 22.09 -26.42 6.31
N THR A 381 21.54 -25.81 5.29
CA THR A 381 22.07 -25.93 3.92
C THR A 381 23.20 -24.91 3.75
N CYS A 382 24.45 -25.38 3.71
CA CYS A 382 25.64 -24.54 3.53
C CYS A 382 25.77 -24.22 2.03
N ASN A 383 24.99 -23.27 1.55
CA ASN A 383 24.78 -22.99 0.13
C ASN A 383 25.74 -21.95 -0.47
N TYR A 384 26.67 -21.38 0.31
CA TYR A 384 27.52 -20.27 -0.12
C TYR A 384 28.98 -20.50 0.26
N ASP A 385 29.91 -20.38 -0.71
CA ASP A 385 31.33 -20.59 -0.55
C ASP A 385 32.15 -19.29 -0.36
N GLY A 386 31.47 -18.15 -0.22
CA GLY A 386 32.09 -16.83 -0.17
C GLY A 386 31.96 -16.05 -1.48
N VAL A 387 31.69 -16.71 -2.61
CA VAL A 387 31.54 -16.11 -3.95
C VAL A 387 30.30 -16.65 -4.65
N ASN A 388 30.16 -17.98 -4.71
CA ASN A 388 29.09 -18.66 -5.46
C ASN A 388 28.05 -19.29 -4.53
N LYS A 389 26.88 -19.56 -5.09
CA LYS A 389 25.80 -20.29 -4.42
C LYS A 389 25.55 -21.61 -5.14
N TYR A 390 25.35 -22.65 -4.35
CA TYR A 390 25.13 -24.01 -4.82
C TYR A 390 23.83 -24.57 -4.26
N THR A 391 23.29 -25.56 -4.95
CA THR A 391 21.99 -26.17 -4.60
C THR A 391 22.17 -27.42 -3.75
N THR A 392 21.35 -27.54 -2.71
CA THR A 392 21.14 -28.79 -1.97
C THR A 392 19.90 -29.49 -2.52
N GLU A 393 19.98 -30.74 -2.89
CA GLU A 393 18.82 -31.54 -3.28
C GLU A 393 18.57 -32.65 -2.26
N ILE A 394 17.36 -32.67 -1.70
CA ILE A 394 16.90 -33.74 -0.80
C ILE A 394 15.73 -34.43 -1.48
N LYS A 395 15.89 -35.73 -1.80
CA LYS A 395 14.89 -36.49 -2.52
C LYS A 395 13.76 -36.97 -1.60
N ASP A 396 12.67 -37.49 -2.21
CA ASP A 396 11.46 -37.92 -1.53
C ASP A 396 11.75 -38.87 -0.36
N GLY A 397 11.01 -38.74 0.74
CA GLY A 397 11.07 -39.63 1.90
C GLY A 397 12.32 -39.55 2.76
N ALA A 398 13.31 -38.72 2.40
CA ALA A 398 14.53 -38.61 3.18
C ALA A 398 14.30 -38.11 4.60
N PHE A 399 15.07 -38.63 5.56
CA PHE A 399 15.10 -38.21 6.95
C PHE A 399 16.43 -37.56 7.29
N ILE A 400 16.42 -36.28 7.61
CA ILE A 400 17.60 -35.55 8.04
C ILE A 400 17.60 -35.47 9.57
N GLY A 401 18.64 -35.98 10.19
CA GLY A 401 18.80 -35.90 11.66
C GLY A 401 19.04 -34.47 12.16
N SER A 402 18.90 -34.26 13.45
CA SER A 402 19.13 -32.94 14.06
C SER A 402 20.61 -32.54 14.01
N GLY A 403 20.88 -31.22 13.88
CA GLY A 403 22.25 -30.68 13.85
C GLY A 403 23.05 -31.12 12.64
N VAL A 404 22.40 -31.27 11.48
CA VAL A 404 23.06 -31.68 10.23
C VAL A 404 23.41 -30.46 9.39
N GLU A 405 24.64 -30.45 8.87
CA GLU A 405 25.11 -29.47 7.90
C GLU A 405 25.24 -30.14 6.52
N LEU A 406 24.52 -29.61 5.52
CA LEU A 406 24.53 -30.06 4.14
C LEU A 406 25.38 -29.10 3.29
N VAL A 407 26.62 -29.47 2.99
CA VAL A 407 27.56 -28.62 2.24
C VAL A 407 27.27 -28.77 0.75
N ALA A 408 26.63 -27.75 0.19
CA ALA A 408 26.25 -27.75 -1.23
C ALA A 408 27.48 -27.54 -2.16
N PRO A 409 27.48 -28.12 -3.38
CA PRO A 409 26.40 -28.93 -3.96
C PRO A 409 26.30 -30.34 -3.37
N VAL A 410 25.16 -30.76 -2.91
CA VAL A 410 24.99 -32.09 -2.32
C VAL A 410 23.61 -32.66 -2.67
N ILE A 411 23.54 -33.98 -2.88
CA ILE A 411 22.28 -34.69 -3.12
C ILE A 411 22.09 -35.75 -2.06
N VAL A 412 20.97 -35.66 -1.34
CA VAL A 412 20.51 -36.71 -0.43
C VAL A 412 19.48 -37.57 -1.18
N GLY A 413 19.76 -38.85 -1.33
CA GLY A 413 18.98 -39.80 -2.10
C GLY A 413 17.58 -40.05 -1.50
N LYS A 414 16.73 -40.69 -2.30
CA LYS A 414 15.38 -41.09 -1.89
C LYS A 414 15.42 -42.02 -0.69
N ASP A 415 14.54 -41.80 0.29
CA ASP A 415 14.42 -42.60 1.52
C ASP A 415 15.77 -42.76 2.29
N ALA A 416 16.75 -41.89 2.04
CA ALA A 416 18.01 -41.87 2.77
C ALA A 416 17.82 -41.27 4.17
N THR A 417 18.60 -41.77 5.12
CA THR A 417 18.68 -41.23 6.48
C THR A 417 20.04 -40.59 6.72
N ILE A 418 20.06 -39.33 7.13
CA ILE A 418 21.30 -38.66 7.60
C ILE A 418 21.34 -38.72 9.13
N GLY A 419 22.41 -39.26 9.69
CA GLY A 419 22.58 -39.35 11.14
C GLY A 419 22.75 -37.96 11.77
N ALA A 420 22.13 -37.74 12.94
CA ALA A 420 22.23 -36.48 13.67
C ALA A 420 23.68 -36.05 13.94
N GLY A 421 23.96 -34.72 13.89
CA GLY A 421 25.29 -34.15 14.12
C GLY A 421 26.30 -34.43 13.01
N SER A 422 25.84 -34.68 11.79
CA SER A 422 26.71 -34.99 10.64
C SER A 422 26.91 -33.77 9.74
N THR A 423 28.13 -33.60 9.20
CA THR A 423 28.45 -32.62 8.15
C THR A 423 28.61 -33.39 6.83
N ILE A 424 27.65 -33.27 5.92
CA ILE A 424 27.59 -34.03 4.67
C ILE A 424 28.06 -33.16 3.51
N SER A 425 29.23 -33.50 2.97
CA SER A 425 29.87 -32.81 1.86
C SER A 425 29.87 -33.62 0.55
N LYS A 426 29.43 -34.87 0.58
CA LYS A 426 29.28 -35.76 -0.59
C LYS A 426 27.85 -36.30 -0.63
N GLY A 427 27.43 -36.77 -1.79
CA GLY A 427 26.09 -37.32 -1.95
C GLY A 427 25.85 -38.52 -1.00
N ALA A 428 24.62 -38.57 -0.44
CA ALA A 428 24.15 -39.71 0.35
C ALA A 428 23.31 -40.64 -0.54
N PRO A 429 23.61 -41.90 -0.69
CA PRO A 429 22.86 -42.86 -1.54
C PRO A 429 21.42 -43.04 -1.04
N GLU A 430 20.52 -43.43 -1.93
CA GLU A 430 19.17 -43.79 -1.59
C GLU A 430 19.08 -45.00 -0.64
N ASN A 431 18.01 -45.07 0.14
CA ASN A 431 17.73 -46.20 1.07
C ASN A 431 18.88 -46.52 2.02
N SER A 432 19.72 -45.56 2.39
CA SER A 432 20.92 -45.79 3.18
C SER A 432 20.98 -44.84 4.41
N LEU A 433 21.74 -45.26 5.42
CA LEU A 433 22.18 -44.40 6.52
C LEU A 433 23.55 -43.82 6.19
N THR A 434 23.62 -42.50 6.07
CA THR A 434 24.89 -41.76 5.95
C THR A 434 25.14 -40.93 7.19
N LEU A 435 26.34 -41.01 7.73
CA LEU A 435 26.72 -40.21 8.89
C LEU A 435 28.23 -39.85 8.81
N GLU A 436 28.56 -38.67 9.28
CA GLU A 436 29.93 -38.20 9.49
C GLU A 436 30.01 -37.55 10.87
N ARG A 437 30.67 -38.24 11.79
CA ARG A 437 30.82 -37.76 13.18
C ARG A 437 32.19 -38.21 13.71
N SER A 438 32.83 -37.36 14.51
CA SER A 438 34.01 -37.74 15.29
C SER A 438 33.68 -38.85 16.30
N LYS A 439 34.66 -39.72 16.57
CA LYS A 439 34.52 -40.73 17.62
C LYS A 439 34.41 -40.05 18.98
N GLN A 440 33.41 -40.44 19.77
CA GLN A 440 33.23 -39.89 21.09
C GLN A 440 34.44 -40.18 21.99
N MET A 441 34.97 -39.15 22.65
CA MET A 441 36.06 -39.25 23.63
C MET A 441 35.56 -38.72 24.97
N THR A 442 35.86 -39.42 26.06
CA THR A 442 35.52 -39.00 27.39
C THR A 442 36.82 -38.82 28.22
N ASN A 443 36.97 -37.65 28.83
CA ASN A 443 38.03 -37.38 29.77
C ASN A 443 37.46 -37.43 31.22
N GLU A 444 37.57 -38.57 31.87
CA GLU A 444 37.06 -38.77 33.23
C GLU A 444 37.77 -37.94 34.31
N LYS A 445 38.96 -37.41 34.00
CA LYS A 445 39.75 -36.56 34.87
C LYS A 445 39.58 -35.07 34.58
N TRP A 446 38.57 -34.67 33.80
CA TRP A 446 38.32 -33.27 33.48
C TRP A 446 37.94 -32.47 34.71
N LEU A 447 38.76 -31.48 35.10
CA LEU A 447 38.49 -30.53 36.18
C LEU A 447 37.87 -29.26 35.52
N ARG A 448 36.61 -28.99 35.86
CA ARG A 448 35.96 -27.75 35.42
C ARG A 448 36.66 -26.55 36.07
N PRO A 449 37.10 -25.54 35.27
CA PRO A 449 37.63 -24.28 35.78
C PRO A 449 36.66 -23.63 36.78
N LYS A 450 37.16 -23.20 37.93
CA LYS A 450 36.42 -22.43 38.92
C LYS A 450 36.88 -20.99 38.86
N LYS A 451 35.97 -20.04 39.09
CA LYS A 451 36.39 -18.66 39.35
C LYS A 451 37.07 -18.64 40.71
N ASP A 452 38.25 -18.04 40.80
CA ASP A 452 38.83 -17.63 42.07
C ASP A 452 37.90 -16.57 42.67
N LEU A 453 37.40 -16.85 43.90
CA LEU A 453 36.52 -15.95 44.63
C LEU A 453 37.32 -14.79 45.22
#